data_5ea122e2ca4eddcf7c46d876d40d7e6c
#
_entry.id   5ea122e2ca4eddcf7c46d876d40d7e6c
#
_cell.length_a   1.000
_cell.length_b   1.000
_cell.length_c   1.000
_cell.angle_alpha   90.00
_cell.angle_beta   90.00
_cell.angle_gamma   90.00
#
_symmetry.space_group_name_H-M   'P 1'
#
loop_
_entity.id
_entity.type
_entity.pdbx_description
1 polymer ?
#
loop_
_entity_poly.entity_id
_entity_poly.type
_entity_poly.pdbx_seq_one_letter_code
_entity_poly.pdbx_strand_id
1 'polypeptide(L)'
;MLFRSKDGDIYVLEVNPRASRTVPFVAKVIGVPVAKIAARIMAGEALANFTVAPVRPDHIGVKEAVFPFARFPGVDTVLGPEMKSTGEVMGIDRNFAIAFAKSQIGSGSRLPREGTVFVSVRDADKPRVLETVRLLVSLGFRVIATSGTQRYLAEHGVPASKINKVLEGRPHIVDAITNGGVQLVFNTTDGATALADSRSMRRAALLHKVPYYTTLSGAVAAALGIKAYLGGDLEVRALQSYYGGKVASGQPGPAA
;
A
#
# COMPACT_ATOMS: atom_id res chain seq x y z
N MET A 1 15.25 11.39 -5.95
CA MET A 1 15.49 12.69 -5.26
C MET A 1 15.31 12.46 -3.78
N LEU A 2 16.28 12.85 -2.97
CA LEU A 2 16.24 12.84 -1.52
C LEU A 2 16.14 14.29 -1.03
N PHE A 3 15.22 14.55 -0.10
CA PHE A 3 15.04 15.88 0.47
C PHE A 3 14.73 15.82 1.96
N ARG A 4 14.96 16.91 2.67
CA ARG A 4 14.57 17.10 4.06
C ARG A 4 13.76 18.39 4.18
N SER A 5 12.70 18.37 4.96
CA SER A 5 11.96 19.56 5.34
C SER A 5 12.38 20.03 6.73
N LYS A 6 12.61 21.34 6.89
CA LYS A 6 12.83 21.99 8.17
C LYS A 6 12.09 23.33 8.15
N ASP A 7 11.26 23.57 9.13
CA ASP A 7 10.49 24.81 9.33
C ASP A 7 9.62 25.22 8.09
N GLY A 8 9.16 24.20 7.34
CA GLY A 8 8.40 24.38 6.10
C GLY A 8 9.25 24.50 4.83
N ASP A 9 10.53 24.75 4.95
CA ASP A 9 11.46 24.81 3.81
C ASP A 9 11.90 23.41 3.37
N ILE A 10 12.13 23.25 2.06
CA ILE A 10 12.55 21.99 1.45
C ILE A 10 14.01 22.10 1.03
N TYR A 11 14.84 21.27 1.63
CA TYR A 11 16.27 21.15 1.30
C TYR A 11 16.49 19.90 0.46
N VAL A 12 16.96 20.08 -0.78
CA VAL A 12 17.35 18.98 -1.67
C VAL A 12 18.72 18.48 -1.23
N LEU A 13 18.80 17.22 -0.85
CA LEU A 13 20.05 16.57 -0.45
C LEU A 13 20.73 15.86 -1.62
N GLU A 14 19.92 15.20 -2.48
CA GLU A 14 20.41 14.42 -3.60
C GLU A 14 19.39 14.36 -4.72
N VAL A 15 19.85 14.41 -5.95
CA VAL A 15 19.06 14.12 -7.15
C VAL A 15 19.77 13.03 -7.94
N ASN A 16 19.12 11.91 -8.15
CA ASN A 16 19.60 10.82 -8.99
C ASN A 16 19.07 11.01 -10.42
N PRO A 17 19.88 11.46 -11.39
CA PRO A 17 19.44 11.70 -12.76
C PRO A 17 19.37 10.39 -13.55
N ARG A 18 18.43 9.56 -13.22
CA ARG A 18 18.18 8.26 -13.88
C ARG A 18 16.69 8.01 -14.05
N ALA A 19 16.32 7.21 -15.05
CA ALA A 19 14.97 6.70 -15.16
C ALA A 19 14.67 5.80 -13.94
N SER A 20 13.58 6.10 -13.23
CA SER A 20 13.14 5.29 -12.10
C SER A 20 12.23 4.15 -12.57
N ARG A 21 12.02 3.14 -11.72
CA ARG A 21 11.01 2.09 -11.95
C ARG A 21 9.58 2.65 -12.10
N THR A 22 9.35 3.89 -11.67
CA THR A 22 8.07 4.57 -11.85
C THR A 22 7.78 4.88 -13.33
N VAL A 23 8.81 5.05 -14.18
CA VAL A 23 8.62 5.32 -15.61
C VAL A 23 7.80 4.22 -16.31
N PRO A 24 8.13 2.93 -16.23
CA PRO A 24 7.32 1.89 -16.85
C PRO A 24 5.93 1.77 -16.22
N PHE A 25 5.78 2.04 -14.92
CA PHE A 25 4.46 2.09 -14.27
C PHE A 25 3.60 3.21 -14.87
N VAL A 26 4.10 4.44 -14.90
CA VAL A 26 3.39 5.60 -15.44
C VAL A 26 3.07 5.36 -16.91
N ALA A 27 4.03 4.92 -17.72
CA ALA A 27 3.84 4.61 -19.14
C ALA A 27 2.67 3.64 -19.37
N LYS A 28 2.57 2.60 -18.54
CA LYS A 28 1.47 1.63 -18.59
C LYS A 28 0.13 2.24 -18.13
N VAL A 29 0.14 3.09 -17.11
CA VAL A 29 -1.11 3.70 -16.61
C VAL A 29 -1.67 4.70 -17.63
N ILE A 30 -0.81 5.51 -18.24
CA ILE A 30 -1.26 6.56 -19.18
C ILE A 30 -1.32 6.09 -20.65
N GLY A 31 -0.85 4.88 -20.96
CA GLY A 31 -0.84 4.35 -22.34
C GLY A 31 0.17 5.03 -23.28
N VAL A 32 1.17 5.74 -22.74
CA VAL A 32 2.22 6.43 -23.51
C VAL A 32 3.52 5.64 -23.43
N PRO A 33 4.15 5.25 -24.56
CA PRO A 33 5.37 4.44 -24.58
C PRO A 33 6.62 5.30 -24.25
N VAL A 34 6.69 5.85 -23.04
CA VAL A 34 7.71 6.82 -22.61
C VAL A 34 9.14 6.31 -22.82
N ALA A 35 9.40 5.03 -22.51
CA ALA A 35 10.74 4.45 -22.69
C ALA A 35 11.14 4.37 -24.17
N LYS A 36 10.19 4.05 -25.08
CA LYS A 36 10.44 4.03 -26.53
C LYS A 36 10.73 5.43 -27.05
N ILE A 37 9.98 6.44 -26.61
CA ILE A 37 10.21 7.84 -26.97
C ILE A 37 11.60 8.29 -26.50
N ALA A 38 11.93 8.02 -25.24
CA ALA A 38 13.22 8.36 -24.67
C ALA A 38 14.40 7.72 -25.45
N ALA A 39 14.28 6.41 -25.80
CA ALA A 39 15.31 5.72 -26.59
C ALA A 39 15.51 6.34 -27.97
N ARG A 40 14.45 6.77 -28.65
CA ARG A 40 14.52 7.44 -29.97
C ARG A 40 15.19 8.83 -29.84
N ILE A 41 14.86 9.59 -28.80
CA ILE A 41 15.51 10.88 -28.54
C ILE A 41 17.00 10.69 -28.26
N MET A 42 17.37 9.69 -27.47
CA MET A 42 18.78 9.35 -27.20
C MET A 42 19.53 8.92 -28.47
N ALA A 43 18.82 8.36 -29.45
CA ALA A 43 19.35 8.03 -30.76
C ALA A 43 19.42 9.23 -31.74
N GLY A 44 19.11 10.45 -31.28
CA GLY A 44 19.24 11.69 -32.05
C GLY A 44 17.93 12.22 -32.65
N GLU A 45 16.79 11.58 -32.38
CA GLU A 45 15.51 12.12 -32.84
C GLU A 45 15.08 13.33 -32.00
N ALA A 46 14.59 14.38 -32.63
CA ALA A 46 14.17 15.58 -31.92
C ALA A 46 12.88 15.34 -31.11
N LEU A 47 12.82 15.85 -29.88
CA LEU A 47 11.63 15.76 -29.02
C LEU A 47 10.38 16.34 -29.69
N ALA A 48 10.53 17.37 -30.51
CA ALA A 48 9.43 18.00 -31.27
C ALA A 48 8.71 17.05 -32.23
N ASN A 49 9.35 15.93 -32.61
CA ASN A 49 8.74 14.91 -33.48
C ASN A 49 7.72 14.03 -32.74
N PHE A 50 7.59 14.18 -31.41
CA PHE A 50 6.67 13.39 -30.61
C PHE A 50 5.55 14.24 -30.04
N THR A 51 4.31 13.83 -30.30
CA THR A 51 3.16 14.43 -29.65
C THR A 51 2.98 13.76 -28.28
N VAL A 52 3.38 14.41 -27.20
CA VAL A 52 3.19 13.97 -25.81
C VAL A 52 2.14 14.89 -25.17
N ALA A 53 0.87 14.59 -25.43
CA ALA A 53 -0.22 15.33 -24.81
C ALA A 53 -0.42 14.87 -23.34
N PRO A 54 -0.86 15.76 -22.44
CA PRO A 54 -1.27 15.37 -21.10
C PRO A 54 -2.41 14.34 -21.17
N VAL A 55 -2.20 13.17 -20.58
CA VAL A 55 -3.23 12.11 -20.50
C VAL A 55 -3.86 12.13 -19.12
N ARG A 56 -5.20 12.21 -19.09
CA ARG A 56 -6.00 12.01 -17.88
C ARG A 56 -6.79 10.73 -18.06
N PRO A 57 -6.30 9.58 -17.56
CA PRO A 57 -7.01 8.32 -17.68
C PRO A 57 -8.30 8.33 -16.85
N ASP A 58 -9.30 7.59 -17.29
CA ASP A 58 -10.55 7.33 -16.58
C ASP A 58 -10.41 6.14 -15.59
N HIS A 59 -9.20 5.69 -15.37
CA HIS A 59 -8.84 4.60 -14.48
C HIS A 59 -7.70 5.00 -13.54
N ILE A 60 -7.51 4.20 -12.51
CA ILE A 60 -6.53 4.42 -11.45
C ILE A 60 -5.49 3.29 -11.49
N GLY A 61 -4.22 3.67 -11.50
CA GLY A 61 -3.11 2.74 -11.30
C GLY A 61 -2.60 2.83 -9.87
N VAL A 62 -2.47 1.70 -9.20
CA VAL A 62 -1.84 1.57 -7.90
C VAL A 62 -0.54 0.79 -8.05
N LYS A 63 0.57 1.41 -7.64
CA LYS A 63 1.88 0.77 -7.61
C LYS A 63 2.15 0.23 -6.20
N GLU A 64 2.50 -1.03 -6.10
CA GLU A 64 2.90 -1.67 -4.84
C GLU A 64 4.32 -2.20 -4.95
N ALA A 65 5.14 -1.96 -3.93
CA ALA A 65 6.49 -2.47 -3.85
C ALA A 65 6.50 -3.93 -3.36
N VAL A 66 7.36 -4.75 -3.96
CA VAL A 66 7.56 -6.14 -3.54
C VAL A 66 8.81 -6.22 -2.67
N PHE A 67 8.64 -6.65 -1.42
CA PHE A 67 9.71 -6.81 -0.45
C PHE A 67 10.00 -8.28 -0.16
N PRO A 68 11.26 -8.73 -0.30
CA PRO A 68 11.63 -10.13 -0.05
C PRO A 68 11.94 -10.42 1.42
N PHE A 69 11.37 -9.68 2.37
CA PHE A 69 11.70 -9.80 3.80
C PHE A 69 11.57 -11.23 4.34
N ALA A 70 10.60 -11.99 3.86
CA ALA A 70 10.40 -13.38 4.28
C ALA A 70 11.58 -14.31 3.91
N ARG A 71 12.43 -13.92 2.95
CA ARG A 71 13.62 -14.68 2.54
C ARG A 71 14.85 -14.40 3.39
N PHE A 72 14.80 -13.37 4.25
CA PHE A 72 15.91 -12.94 5.07
C PHE A 72 15.54 -13.03 6.55
N PRO A 73 15.77 -14.18 7.21
CA PRO A 73 15.46 -14.35 8.63
C PRO A 73 16.16 -13.29 9.49
N GLY A 74 15.42 -12.69 10.42
CA GLY A 74 15.95 -11.69 11.36
C GLY A 74 15.92 -10.24 10.88
N VAL A 75 15.65 -9.97 9.60
CA VAL A 75 15.49 -8.60 9.09
C VAL A 75 14.16 -8.00 9.56
N ASP A 76 14.20 -6.75 10.02
CA ASP A 76 12.98 -5.98 10.34
C ASP A 76 12.37 -5.42 9.04
N THR A 77 11.04 -5.35 9.01
CA THR A 77 10.27 -4.78 7.90
C THR A 77 10.22 -3.25 7.90
N VAL A 78 10.86 -2.61 8.87
CA VAL A 78 10.97 -1.15 8.91
C VAL A 78 11.74 -0.64 7.70
N LEU A 79 11.12 0.29 6.98
CA LEU A 79 11.73 0.94 5.83
C LEU A 79 12.63 2.09 6.28
N GLY A 80 13.78 2.21 5.64
CA GLY A 80 14.75 3.29 5.79
C GLY A 80 15.05 3.93 4.43
N PRO A 81 16.11 4.74 4.35
CA PRO A 81 16.51 5.41 3.11
C PRO A 81 17.03 4.43 2.05
N GLU A 82 17.40 3.22 2.44
CA GLU A 82 17.92 2.19 1.55
C GLU A 82 16.81 1.50 0.77
N MET A 83 17.08 1.18 -0.48
CA MET A 83 16.15 0.41 -1.30
C MET A 83 16.14 -1.05 -0.86
N LYS A 84 15.01 -1.52 -0.34
CA LYS A 84 14.80 -2.92 0.09
C LYS A 84 13.86 -3.70 -0.84
N SER A 85 13.20 -3.03 -1.77
CA SER A 85 12.30 -3.68 -2.72
C SER A 85 13.07 -4.39 -3.84
N THR A 86 12.59 -5.56 -4.24
CA THR A 86 13.13 -6.33 -5.38
C THR A 86 12.38 -6.11 -6.67
N GLY A 87 11.18 -5.56 -6.60
CA GLY A 87 10.32 -5.30 -7.74
C GLY A 87 9.13 -4.44 -7.37
N GLU A 88 8.29 -4.23 -8.36
CA GLU A 88 7.05 -3.48 -8.24
C GLU A 88 5.95 -4.18 -9.03
N VAL A 89 4.74 -4.11 -8.53
CA VAL A 89 3.54 -4.62 -9.21
C VAL A 89 2.54 -3.49 -9.40
N MET A 90 1.59 -3.69 -10.27
CA MET A 90 0.55 -2.71 -10.59
C MET A 90 -0.83 -3.35 -10.45
N GLY A 91 -1.70 -2.69 -9.69
CA GLY A 91 -3.14 -2.86 -9.79
C GLY A 91 -3.72 -1.76 -10.66
N ILE A 92 -4.67 -2.07 -11.53
CA ILE A 92 -5.34 -1.09 -12.38
C ILE A 92 -6.83 -1.37 -12.43
N ASP A 93 -7.63 -0.33 -12.22
CA ASP A 93 -9.09 -0.38 -12.32
C ASP A 93 -9.66 1.03 -12.39
N ARG A 94 -10.95 1.17 -12.74
CA ARG A 94 -11.68 2.44 -12.62
C ARG A 94 -12.01 2.79 -11.16
N ASN A 95 -12.03 1.80 -10.30
CA ASN A 95 -12.27 1.95 -8.86
C ASN A 95 -10.96 1.80 -8.08
N PHE A 96 -10.62 2.78 -7.23
CA PHE A 96 -9.41 2.76 -6.41
C PHE A 96 -9.31 1.51 -5.52
N ALA A 97 -10.40 1.13 -4.85
CA ALA A 97 -10.39 0.00 -3.92
C ALA A 97 -10.09 -1.32 -4.65
N ILE A 98 -10.62 -1.49 -5.87
CA ILE A 98 -10.33 -2.65 -6.72
C ILE A 98 -8.90 -2.61 -7.23
N ALA A 99 -8.42 -1.45 -7.71
CA ALA A 99 -7.03 -1.29 -8.14
C ALA A 99 -6.04 -1.58 -7.00
N PHE A 100 -6.34 -1.12 -5.78
CA PHE A 100 -5.57 -1.42 -4.59
C PHE A 100 -5.59 -2.93 -4.27
N ALA A 101 -6.75 -3.57 -4.23
CA ALA A 101 -6.84 -5.01 -3.99
C ALA A 101 -6.03 -5.83 -5.01
N LYS A 102 -6.10 -5.45 -6.30
CA LYS A 102 -5.28 -6.07 -7.35
C LYS A 102 -3.79 -5.89 -7.12
N SER A 103 -3.33 -4.71 -6.66
CA SER A 103 -1.92 -4.47 -6.35
C SER A 103 -1.45 -5.31 -5.17
N GLN A 104 -2.28 -5.48 -4.15
CA GLN A 104 -1.97 -6.33 -2.98
C GLN A 104 -1.80 -7.80 -3.41
N ILE A 105 -2.72 -8.33 -4.21
CA ILE A 105 -2.60 -9.69 -4.76
C ILE A 105 -1.33 -9.84 -5.59
N GLY A 106 -1.03 -8.87 -6.44
CA GLY A 106 0.17 -8.85 -7.26
C GLY A 106 1.46 -8.84 -6.45
N SER A 107 1.49 -8.20 -5.28
CA SER A 107 2.63 -8.18 -4.36
C SER A 107 2.74 -9.44 -3.49
N GLY A 108 1.78 -10.36 -3.58
CA GLY A 108 1.70 -11.56 -2.76
C GLY A 108 1.02 -11.36 -1.41
N SER A 109 0.52 -10.17 -1.13
CA SER A 109 -0.30 -9.87 0.05
C SER A 109 -1.75 -10.22 -0.24
N ARG A 110 -2.36 -11.07 0.57
CA ARG A 110 -3.76 -11.46 0.42
C ARG A 110 -4.61 -10.74 1.45
N LEU A 111 -5.45 -9.84 1.00
CA LEU A 111 -6.47 -9.23 1.86
C LEU A 111 -7.43 -10.31 2.35
N PRO A 112 -7.71 -10.40 3.67
CA PRO A 112 -8.62 -11.40 4.21
C PRO A 112 -10.07 -11.11 3.80
N ARG A 113 -10.87 -12.17 3.66
CA ARG A 113 -12.32 -12.06 3.41
C ARG A 113 -13.15 -12.09 4.69
N GLU A 114 -12.56 -12.62 5.76
CA GLU A 114 -13.18 -12.78 7.08
C GLU A 114 -12.11 -12.89 8.17
N GLY A 115 -12.50 -12.91 9.41
CA GLY A 115 -11.63 -13.20 10.54
C GLY A 115 -11.53 -12.05 11.52
N THR A 116 -10.35 -11.87 12.11
CA THR A 116 -10.10 -10.88 13.16
C THR A 116 -9.10 -9.84 12.69
N VAL A 117 -9.43 -8.55 12.88
CA VAL A 117 -8.49 -7.45 12.73
C VAL A 117 -7.96 -7.04 14.10
N PHE A 118 -6.63 -6.91 14.19
CA PHE A 118 -5.99 -6.26 15.33
C PHE A 118 -5.79 -4.79 15.04
N VAL A 119 -6.17 -3.93 16.00
CA VAL A 119 -6.06 -2.48 15.88
C VAL A 119 -5.30 -1.92 17.09
N SER A 120 -4.16 -1.30 16.81
CA SER A 120 -3.37 -0.57 17.80
C SER A 120 -2.84 0.71 17.16
N VAL A 121 -3.47 1.82 17.44
CA VAL A 121 -3.15 3.09 16.81
C VAL A 121 -2.79 4.14 17.86
N ARG A 122 -1.92 5.09 17.49
CA ARG A 122 -1.59 6.25 18.31
C ARG A 122 -2.83 7.12 18.53
N ASP A 123 -2.84 7.92 19.58
CA ASP A 123 -4.01 8.68 19.99
C ASP A 123 -4.53 9.64 18.91
N ALA A 124 -3.64 10.29 18.18
CA ALA A 124 -4.01 11.19 17.08
C ALA A 124 -4.73 10.49 15.90
N ASP A 125 -4.54 9.18 15.75
CA ASP A 125 -5.16 8.40 14.67
C ASP A 125 -6.51 7.76 15.09
N LYS A 126 -6.82 7.71 16.38
CA LYS A 126 -8.05 7.07 16.90
C LYS A 126 -9.35 7.62 16.27
N PRO A 127 -9.55 8.94 16.20
CA PRO A 127 -10.78 9.46 15.57
C PRO A 127 -10.91 9.08 14.10
N ARG A 128 -9.80 9.05 13.39
CA ARG A 128 -9.77 8.78 11.96
C ARG A 128 -9.88 7.30 11.60
N VAL A 129 -9.42 6.40 12.48
CA VAL A 129 -9.52 4.94 12.24
C VAL A 129 -10.92 4.41 12.54
N LEU A 130 -11.73 5.14 13.28
CA LEU A 130 -13.03 4.70 13.77
C LEU A 130 -13.97 4.22 12.65
N GLU A 131 -14.13 5.02 11.60
CA GLU A 131 -14.98 4.66 10.45
C GLU A 131 -14.43 3.44 9.69
N THR A 132 -13.10 3.31 9.63
CA THR A 132 -12.46 2.15 9.01
C THR A 132 -12.75 0.88 9.78
N VAL A 133 -12.73 0.94 11.11
CA VAL A 133 -13.04 -0.21 11.96
C VAL A 133 -14.54 -0.53 11.91
N ARG A 134 -15.42 0.48 11.91
CA ARG A 134 -16.87 0.29 11.72
C ARG A 134 -17.17 -0.43 10.41
N LEU A 135 -16.50 -0.03 9.33
CA LEU A 135 -16.62 -0.70 8.04
C LEU A 135 -16.25 -2.18 8.15
N LEU A 136 -15.11 -2.52 8.77
CA LEU A 136 -14.71 -3.92 8.92
C LEU A 136 -15.69 -4.72 9.79
N VAL A 137 -16.21 -4.14 10.87
CA VAL A 137 -17.25 -4.77 11.68
C VAL A 137 -18.52 -5.04 10.86
N SER A 138 -18.94 -4.07 10.03
CA SER A 138 -20.11 -4.25 9.14
C SER A 138 -19.90 -5.33 8.07
N LEU A 139 -18.63 -5.65 7.74
CA LEU A 139 -18.24 -6.73 6.85
C LEU A 139 -18.05 -8.08 7.58
N GLY A 140 -18.35 -8.15 8.88
CA GLY A 140 -18.31 -9.40 9.66
C GLY A 140 -16.96 -9.67 10.36
N PHE A 141 -16.00 -8.72 10.33
CA PHE A 141 -14.74 -8.89 11.04
C PHE A 141 -14.91 -8.70 12.55
N ARG A 142 -14.25 -9.56 13.32
CA ARG A 142 -14.05 -9.34 14.76
C ARG A 142 -12.91 -8.37 14.97
N VAL A 143 -12.99 -7.56 16.02
CA VAL A 143 -11.97 -6.57 16.38
C VAL A 143 -11.33 -6.93 17.70
N ILE A 144 -10.01 -7.00 17.72
CA ILE A 144 -9.21 -7.01 18.95
C ILE A 144 -8.29 -5.80 18.95
N ALA A 145 -8.07 -5.20 20.11
CA ALA A 145 -7.29 -3.97 20.20
C ALA A 145 -6.52 -3.89 21.53
N THR A 146 -5.45 -3.07 21.54
CA THR A 146 -4.75 -2.73 22.77
C THR A 146 -5.62 -1.84 23.66
N SER A 147 -5.38 -1.86 24.97
CA SER A 147 -6.24 -1.24 26.01
C SER A 147 -6.73 0.17 25.65
N GLY A 148 -5.82 1.08 25.24
CA GLY A 148 -6.21 2.47 24.91
C GLY A 148 -7.05 2.58 23.62
N THR A 149 -6.77 1.76 22.62
CA THR A 149 -7.56 1.72 21.37
C THR A 149 -8.90 1.02 21.62
N GLN A 150 -8.91 -0.08 22.37
CA GLN A 150 -10.14 -0.81 22.70
C GLN A 150 -11.12 0.06 23.47
N ARG A 151 -10.65 0.80 24.48
CA ARG A 151 -11.50 1.74 25.25
C ARG A 151 -12.13 2.78 24.33
N TYR A 152 -11.33 3.41 23.49
CA TYR A 152 -11.81 4.42 22.55
C TYR A 152 -12.89 3.86 21.60
N LEU A 153 -12.65 2.66 21.03
CA LEU A 153 -13.62 2.01 20.15
C LEU A 153 -14.93 1.70 20.88
N ALA A 154 -14.86 1.17 22.12
CA ALA A 154 -16.02 0.84 22.92
C ALA A 154 -16.85 2.10 23.28
N GLU A 155 -16.20 3.20 23.68
CA GLU A 155 -16.84 4.50 23.94
C GLU A 155 -17.59 5.07 22.74
N HIS A 156 -17.19 4.64 21.51
CA HIS A 156 -17.84 5.05 20.26
C HIS A 156 -18.73 3.94 19.66
N GLY A 157 -19.15 2.97 20.48
CA GLY A 157 -20.12 1.94 20.09
C GLY A 157 -19.56 0.87 19.14
N VAL A 158 -18.25 0.72 19.03
CA VAL A 158 -17.62 -0.33 18.21
C VAL A 158 -17.20 -1.48 19.09
N PRO A 159 -17.74 -2.71 18.89
CA PRO A 159 -17.37 -3.87 19.68
C PRO A 159 -15.91 -4.26 19.41
N ALA A 160 -15.10 -4.29 20.46
CA ALA A 160 -13.70 -4.68 20.38
C ALA A 160 -13.27 -5.39 21.67
N SER A 161 -12.61 -6.53 21.53
CA SER A 161 -12.03 -7.25 22.66
C SER A 161 -10.62 -6.73 22.95
N LYS A 162 -10.26 -6.67 24.24
CA LYS A 162 -8.91 -6.29 24.66
C LYS A 162 -7.92 -7.42 24.42
N ILE A 163 -6.72 -7.08 23.96
CA ILE A 163 -5.56 -7.97 23.93
C ILE A 163 -4.32 -7.25 24.48
N ASN A 164 -3.45 -8.00 25.15
CA ASN A 164 -2.22 -7.45 25.70
C ASN A 164 -1.20 -7.10 24.60
N LYS A 165 -0.42 -6.05 24.83
CA LYS A 165 0.85 -5.84 24.14
C LYS A 165 1.87 -6.90 24.60
N VAL A 166 2.96 -7.05 23.83
CA VAL A 166 3.99 -8.07 24.10
C VAL A 166 4.57 -7.96 25.52
N LEU A 167 4.78 -6.75 26.02
CA LEU A 167 5.36 -6.49 27.36
C LEU A 167 4.31 -6.50 28.50
N GLU A 168 3.03 -6.64 28.19
CA GLU A 168 1.95 -6.65 29.20
C GLU A 168 1.62 -8.05 29.71
N GLY A 169 2.30 -9.07 29.19
CA GLY A 169 2.07 -10.48 29.59
C GLY A 169 1.23 -11.29 28.58
N ARG A 170 1.18 -12.61 28.81
CA ARG A 170 0.45 -13.54 27.94
C ARG A 170 -0.97 -13.80 28.42
N PRO A 171 -1.92 -14.14 27.49
CA PRO A 171 -1.75 -14.14 26.03
C PRO A 171 -1.64 -12.71 25.46
N HIS A 172 -0.79 -12.52 24.46
CA HIS A 172 -0.58 -11.24 23.80
C HIS A 172 -0.73 -11.36 22.27
N ILE A 173 -0.60 -10.22 21.58
CA ILE A 173 -0.86 -10.14 20.12
C ILE A 173 0.02 -11.09 19.30
N VAL A 174 1.28 -11.32 19.69
CA VAL A 174 2.16 -12.25 18.93
C VAL A 174 1.63 -13.70 19.07
N ASP A 175 1.15 -14.10 20.24
CA ASP A 175 0.54 -15.41 20.43
C ASP A 175 -0.72 -15.55 19.54
N ALA A 176 -1.55 -14.51 19.47
CA ALA A 176 -2.75 -14.52 18.64
C ALA A 176 -2.44 -14.63 17.15
N ILE A 177 -1.41 -13.92 16.66
CA ILE A 177 -0.96 -14.02 15.27
C ILE A 177 -0.41 -15.42 14.97
N THR A 178 0.47 -15.94 15.84
CA THR A 178 1.11 -17.25 15.68
C THR A 178 0.09 -18.39 15.66
N ASN A 179 -0.96 -18.27 16.45
CA ASN A 179 -2.06 -19.26 16.52
C ASN A 179 -3.12 -19.08 15.42
N GLY A 180 -2.89 -18.19 14.43
CA GLY A 180 -3.84 -17.95 13.34
C GLY A 180 -5.12 -17.21 13.76
N GLY A 181 -5.15 -16.62 14.94
CA GLY A 181 -6.29 -15.87 15.46
C GLY A 181 -6.46 -14.46 14.89
N VAL A 182 -5.51 -13.97 14.08
CA VAL A 182 -5.50 -12.62 13.49
C VAL A 182 -5.23 -12.70 12.00
N GLN A 183 -6.06 -12.07 11.19
CA GLN A 183 -5.96 -12.06 9.73
C GLN A 183 -5.57 -10.70 9.15
N LEU A 184 -5.62 -9.63 9.95
CA LEU A 184 -5.29 -8.28 9.52
C LEU A 184 -4.74 -7.46 10.69
N VAL A 185 -3.72 -6.64 10.44
CA VAL A 185 -3.08 -5.81 11.47
C VAL A 185 -3.05 -4.36 11.03
N PHE A 186 -3.62 -3.48 11.85
CA PHE A 186 -3.47 -2.03 11.78
C PHE A 186 -2.67 -1.55 12.99
N ASN A 187 -1.44 -1.12 12.79
CA ASN A 187 -0.59 -0.66 13.88
C ASN A 187 0.16 0.62 13.50
N THR A 188 -0.33 1.76 13.96
CA THR A 188 0.41 3.02 13.84
C THR A 188 1.17 3.29 15.14
N THR A 189 2.45 3.66 15.00
CA THR A 189 3.35 3.91 16.13
C THR A 189 3.82 5.35 16.14
N ASP A 190 4.13 5.86 17.31
CA ASP A 190 4.75 7.17 17.49
C ASP A 190 6.02 7.01 18.33
N GLY A 191 7.14 7.50 17.78
CA GLY A 191 8.44 7.43 18.40
C GLY A 191 9.17 6.08 18.33
N ALA A 192 10.46 6.12 18.68
CA ALA A 192 11.36 4.98 18.55
C ALA A 192 10.99 3.79 19.46
N THR A 193 10.52 4.09 20.68
CA THR A 193 10.15 3.06 21.68
C THR A 193 8.96 2.24 21.19
N ALA A 194 7.86 2.90 20.73
CA ALA A 194 6.69 2.19 20.22
C ALA A 194 7.02 1.39 18.95
N LEU A 195 7.94 1.88 18.14
CA LEU A 195 8.44 1.16 16.96
C LEU A 195 9.23 -0.09 17.35
N ALA A 196 10.10 0.01 18.38
CA ALA A 196 10.84 -1.14 18.90
C ALA A 196 9.91 -2.19 19.52
N ASP A 197 8.93 -1.78 20.33
CA ASP A 197 7.96 -2.67 21.00
C ASP A 197 7.12 -3.47 20.00
N SER A 198 6.87 -2.91 18.83
CA SER A 198 6.11 -3.58 17.77
C SER A 198 6.94 -4.52 16.87
N ARG A 199 8.25 -4.65 17.09
CA ARG A 199 9.14 -5.46 16.23
C ARG A 199 8.75 -6.94 16.19
N SER A 200 8.48 -7.54 17.33
CA SER A 200 8.08 -8.96 17.41
C SER A 200 6.74 -9.23 16.72
N MET A 201 5.80 -8.30 16.83
CA MET A 201 4.51 -8.37 16.13
C MET A 201 4.68 -8.25 14.61
N ARG A 202 5.50 -7.29 14.11
CA ARG A 202 5.80 -7.18 12.67
C ARG A 202 6.43 -8.45 12.13
N ARG A 203 7.37 -9.03 12.88
CA ARG A 203 8.01 -10.29 12.51
C ARG A 203 7.02 -11.45 12.47
N ALA A 204 6.15 -11.57 13.46
CA ALA A 204 5.11 -12.60 13.47
C ALA A 204 4.15 -12.44 12.29
N ALA A 205 3.67 -11.21 12.02
CA ALA A 205 2.81 -10.93 10.88
C ALA A 205 3.47 -11.31 9.54
N LEU A 206 4.76 -10.99 9.36
CA LEU A 206 5.53 -11.37 8.18
C LEU A 206 5.62 -12.89 8.00
N LEU A 207 6.01 -13.61 9.06
CA LEU A 207 6.17 -15.07 9.04
C LEU A 207 4.86 -15.81 8.74
N HIS A 208 3.76 -15.33 9.31
CA HIS A 208 2.42 -15.90 9.15
C HIS A 208 1.65 -15.28 7.96
N LYS A 209 2.31 -14.42 7.15
CA LYS A 209 1.74 -13.76 5.97
C LYS A 209 0.46 -12.97 6.27
N VAL A 210 0.36 -12.40 7.46
CA VAL A 210 -0.76 -11.54 7.86
C VAL A 210 -0.50 -10.13 7.33
N PRO A 211 -1.41 -9.55 6.52
CA PRO A 211 -1.29 -8.17 6.05
C PRO A 211 -1.17 -7.19 7.22
N TYR A 212 -0.18 -6.30 7.11
CA TYR A 212 0.21 -5.38 8.17
C TYR A 212 0.34 -3.96 7.63
N TYR A 213 -0.43 -3.04 8.17
CA TYR A 213 -0.44 -1.64 7.74
C TYR A 213 0.01 -0.74 8.89
N THR A 214 1.02 0.08 8.61
CA THR A 214 1.66 0.99 9.58
C THR A 214 1.16 2.42 9.50
N THR A 215 0.32 2.72 8.52
CA THR A 215 -0.26 4.05 8.33
C THR A 215 -1.78 3.99 8.29
N LEU A 216 -2.41 5.06 8.72
CA LEU A 216 -3.87 5.16 8.64
C LEU A 216 -4.37 5.09 7.20
N SER A 217 -3.69 5.75 6.25
CA SER A 217 -4.07 5.71 4.83
C SER A 217 -4.02 4.29 4.27
N GLY A 218 -2.99 3.50 4.65
CA GLY A 218 -2.91 2.08 4.29
C GLY A 218 -4.04 1.25 4.90
N ALA A 219 -4.39 1.49 6.17
CA ALA A 219 -5.50 0.81 6.84
C ALA A 219 -6.85 1.10 6.16
N VAL A 220 -7.10 2.37 5.80
CA VAL A 220 -8.30 2.78 5.04
C VAL A 220 -8.35 2.10 3.67
N ALA A 221 -7.24 2.14 2.93
CA ALA A 221 -7.16 1.51 1.61
C ALA A 221 -7.39 -0.01 1.68
N ALA A 222 -6.84 -0.67 2.71
CA ALA A 222 -7.05 -2.10 2.94
C ALA A 222 -8.52 -2.43 3.24
N ALA A 223 -9.17 -1.67 4.12
CA ALA A 223 -10.59 -1.89 4.43
C ALA A 223 -11.50 -1.67 3.22
N LEU A 224 -11.24 -0.63 2.42
CA LEU A 224 -11.95 -0.38 1.17
C LEU A 224 -11.68 -1.49 0.14
N GLY A 225 -10.44 -1.95 0.05
CA GLY A 225 -10.04 -3.09 -0.80
C GLY A 225 -10.77 -4.38 -0.42
N ILE A 226 -10.87 -4.67 0.88
CA ILE A 226 -11.64 -5.83 1.41
C ILE A 226 -13.11 -5.69 1.04
N LYS A 227 -13.72 -4.52 1.27
CA LYS A 227 -15.11 -4.25 0.89
C LYS A 227 -15.35 -4.52 -0.60
N ALA A 228 -14.48 -4.00 -1.45
CA ALA A 228 -14.60 -4.20 -2.89
C ALA A 228 -14.42 -5.67 -3.29
N TYR A 229 -13.49 -6.38 -2.66
CA TYR A 229 -13.22 -7.79 -2.90
C TYR A 229 -14.36 -8.70 -2.45
N LEU A 230 -15.06 -8.35 -1.35
CA LEU A 230 -16.25 -9.06 -0.88
C LEU A 230 -17.49 -8.76 -1.75
N GLY A 231 -17.52 -7.60 -2.39
CA GLY A 231 -18.63 -7.18 -3.26
C GLY A 231 -18.68 -7.84 -4.63
N GLY A 232 -17.66 -8.61 -5.01
CA GLY A 232 -17.61 -9.32 -6.29
C GLY A 232 -16.22 -9.82 -6.65
N ASP A 233 -16.13 -10.57 -7.73
CA ASP A 233 -14.87 -11.07 -8.24
C ASP A 233 -14.05 -9.95 -8.90
N LEU A 234 -12.73 -10.02 -8.72
CA LEU A 234 -11.82 -9.09 -9.37
C LEU A 234 -11.70 -9.43 -10.86
N GLU A 235 -12.23 -8.58 -11.69
CA GLU A 235 -12.17 -8.76 -13.13
C GLU A 235 -10.73 -8.63 -13.65
N VAL A 236 -10.31 -9.57 -14.47
CA VAL A 236 -9.04 -9.52 -15.21
C VAL A 236 -9.29 -9.00 -16.62
N ARG A 237 -8.61 -7.91 -16.96
CA ARG A 237 -8.70 -7.27 -18.27
C ARG A 237 -7.33 -7.08 -18.90
N ALA A 238 -7.28 -7.11 -20.23
CA ALA A 238 -6.07 -6.73 -20.95
C ALA A 238 -5.75 -5.24 -20.70
N LEU A 239 -4.48 -4.93 -20.45
CA LEU A 239 -4.04 -3.56 -20.19
C LEU A 239 -4.47 -2.60 -21.31
N GLN A 240 -4.43 -3.06 -22.57
CA GLN A 240 -4.79 -2.28 -23.75
C GLN A 240 -6.27 -1.85 -23.77
N SER A 241 -7.15 -2.60 -23.10
CA SER A 241 -8.58 -2.26 -23.04
C SER A 241 -8.88 -1.00 -22.23
N TYR A 242 -7.96 -0.60 -21.35
CA TYR A 242 -8.06 0.65 -20.57
C TYR A 242 -7.81 1.90 -21.42
N TYR A 243 -7.23 1.78 -22.61
CA TYR A 243 -6.92 2.91 -23.49
C TYR A 243 -7.91 3.08 -24.65
N GLY A 244 -9.04 2.37 -24.61
CA GLY A 244 -10.08 2.45 -25.66
C GLY A 244 -9.58 2.07 -27.05
N GLY A 245 -8.65 1.15 -27.17
CA GLY A 245 -7.99 0.77 -28.44
C GLY A 245 -7.02 1.81 -28.99
N LYS A 246 -6.90 2.97 -28.35
CA LYS A 246 -5.91 4.00 -28.69
C LYS A 246 -4.64 3.80 -27.85
N VAL A 247 -3.84 2.83 -28.20
CA VAL A 247 -2.40 2.92 -27.88
C VAL A 247 -1.91 4.12 -28.66
N ALA A 248 -1.44 5.17 -27.96
CA ALA A 248 -0.78 6.28 -28.64
C ALA A 248 0.35 5.66 -29.46
N SER A 249 0.12 5.48 -30.74
CA SER A 249 1.16 5.08 -31.67
C SER A 249 2.18 6.19 -31.62
N GLY A 250 3.43 5.88 -31.24
CA GLY A 250 4.55 6.83 -31.32
C GLY A 250 4.85 7.13 -32.81
N GLN A 251 3.85 7.56 -33.56
CA GLN A 251 4.03 8.03 -34.93
C GLN A 251 4.57 9.46 -34.87
N PRO A 252 5.54 9.80 -35.73
CA PRO A 252 5.98 11.16 -35.90
C PRO A 252 4.77 12.03 -36.27
N GLY A 253 4.65 13.19 -35.61
CA GLY A 253 3.72 14.19 -36.05
C GLY A 253 4.04 14.60 -37.51
N PRO A 254 3.06 15.11 -38.29
CA PRO A 254 3.31 15.56 -39.62
C PRO A 254 4.45 16.58 -39.59
N ALA A 255 5.44 16.37 -40.43
CA ALA A 255 6.53 17.33 -40.66
C ALA A 255 5.90 18.67 -41.08
N ALA A 256 6.22 19.73 -40.31
CA ALA A 256 5.90 21.11 -40.67
C ALA A 256 6.82 21.60 -41.73
#